data_404c29922e81d409259704e3c5bd236a
#
_entry.id   404c29922e81d409259704e3c5bd236a
#
_cell.length_a   1.000
_cell.length_b   1.000
_cell.length_c   1.000
_cell.angle_alpha   90.00
_cell.angle_beta   90.00
_cell.angle_gamma   90.00
#
_symmetry.space_group_name_H-M   'P 1'
#
loop_
_entity.id
_entity.type
_entity.pdbx_description
1 polymer ?
#
loop_
_entity_poly.entity_id
_entity_poly.type
_entity_poly.pdbx_seq_one_letter_code
_entity_poly.pdbx_strand_id
1 'polypeptide(L)'
;MKRFLVLFLFISLPVLAQNLMEERIWKIAPRKKSIFLDSGVFHHNGNGNSTVTAVRNSATPGQGYERVVIDFNTASVPKLYGNISASNKKISVDFFDSSVGTSQPQLKNSKFVKSIDFISVDGKSITMDINLKTKASFDIFYLENPGRLVLDIR
;
A
#
# COMPACT_ATOMS: atom_id res chain seq x y z
N MET A 1 35.05 -42.19 38.98
CA MET A 1 34.42 -41.77 37.69
C MET A 1 33.41 -40.66 37.96
N LYS A 2 33.79 -39.41 37.70
CA LYS A 2 32.90 -38.25 37.90
C LYS A 2 32.18 -37.94 36.58
N ARG A 3 30.86 -38.11 36.56
CA ARG A 3 30.02 -37.78 35.40
C ARG A 3 29.75 -36.27 35.42
N PHE A 4 30.32 -35.54 34.49
CA PHE A 4 29.98 -34.14 34.24
C PHE A 4 28.65 -34.09 33.44
N LEU A 5 27.61 -33.61 34.09
CA LEU A 5 26.32 -33.29 33.47
C LEU A 5 26.43 -31.88 32.89
N VAL A 6 26.60 -31.77 31.56
CA VAL A 6 26.58 -30.48 30.89
C VAL A 6 25.13 -30.10 30.66
N LEU A 7 24.62 -29.15 31.43
CA LEU A 7 23.31 -28.57 31.30
C LEU A 7 23.36 -27.53 30.16
N PHE A 8 22.88 -27.88 28.97
CA PHE A 8 22.66 -26.92 27.86
C PHE A 8 21.46 -26.03 28.20
N LEU A 9 21.74 -24.83 28.69
CA LEU A 9 20.74 -23.79 28.90
C LEU A 9 20.40 -23.22 27.53
N PHE A 10 19.29 -23.66 26.92
CA PHE A 10 18.71 -23.02 25.75
C PHE A 10 18.15 -21.66 26.16
N ILE A 11 18.96 -20.62 26.00
CA ILE A 11 18.48 -19.25 26.05
C ILE A 11 17.68 -19.02 24.77
N SER A 12 16.36 -19.18 24.84
CA SER A 12 15.44 -18.72 23.82
C SER A 12 15.46 -17.20 23.81
N LEU A 13 16.31 -16.63 22.97
CA LEU A 13 16.22 -15.20 22.65
C LEU A 13 14.84 -14.95 22.04
N PRO A 14 14.03 -14.00 22.58
CA PRO A 14 12.81 -13.61 21.91
C PRO A 14 13.23 -13.06 20.54
N VAL A 15 12.90 -13.81 19.49
CA VAL A 15 12.93 -13.28 18.12
C VAL A 15 11.88 -12.18 18.13
N LEU A 16 12.34 -10.95 18.31
CA LEU A 16 11.51 -9.78 18.01
C LEU A 16 11.14 -9.94 16.55
N ALA A 17 9.91 -10.38 16.32
CA ALA A 17 9.31 -10.39 14.99
C ALA A 17 9.23 -8.92 14.57
N GLN A 18 10.32 -8.44 13.99
CA GLN A 18 10.35 -7.15 13.34
C GLN A 18 9.21 -7.16 12.34
N ASN A 19 8.45 -6.10 12.32
CA ASN A 19 7.27 -5.99 11.48
C ASN A 19 7.74 -5.85 10.02
N LEU A 20 8.15 -6.97 9.41
CA LEU A 20 8.71 -7.09 8.07
C LEU A 20 7.83 -6.41 7.01
N MET A 21 6.54 -6.27 7.31
CA MET A 21 5.58 -5.57 6.45
C MET A 21 5.83 -4.05 6.43
N GLU A 22 6.08 -3.43 7.56
CA GLU A 22 6.43 -2.01 7.63
C GLU A 22 7.81 -1.74 7.03
N GLU A 23 8.79 -2.56 7.34
CA GLU A 23 10.15 -2.42 6.83
C GLU A 23 10.22 -2.47 5.28
N ARG A 24 9.35 -3.26 4.64
CA ARG A 24 9.29 -3.33 3.18
C ARG A 24 8.76 -2.06 2.52
N ILE A 25 7.88 -1.30 3.18
CA ILE A 25 7.36 -0.03 2.64
C ILE A 25 8.50 1.01 2.55
N TRP A 26 9.38 1.03 3.53
CA TRP A 26 10.52 1.97 3.58
C TRP A 26 11.63 1.65 2.58
N LYS A 27 11.76 0.39 2.17
CA LYS A 27 12.71 -0.04 1.15
C LYS A 27 12.31 0.38 -0.27
N ILE A 28 11.09 0.89 -0.46
CA ILE A 28 10.71 1.53 -1.72
C ILE A 28 11.44 2.87 -1.78
N ALA A 29 12.45 2.94 -2.65
CA ALA A 29 13.24 4.16 -2.81
C ALA A 29 12.33 5.36 -3.13
N PRO A 30 12.57 6.52 -2.54
CA PRO A 30 11.86 7.73 -2.93
C PRO A 30 12.14 8.01 -4.40
N ARG A 31 11.11 8.40 -5.13
CA ARG A 31 11.26 8.77 -6.53
C ARG A 31 12.21 9.96 -6.64
N LYS A 32 13.20 9.87 -7.53
CA LYS A 32 14.20 10.95 -7.71
C LYS A 32 13.58 12.31 -8.04
N LYS A 33 12.35 12.31 -8.57
CA LYS A 33 11.61 13.52 -8.93
C LYS A 33 10.13 13.29 -8.63
N SER A 34 9.70 13.66 -7.44
CA SER A 34 8.30 13.61 -7.02
C SER A 34 7.53 14.78 -7.63
N ILE A 35 6.39 14.47 -8.24
CA ILE A 35 5.46 15.45 -8.77
C ILE A 35 4.16 15.30 -8.01
N PHE A 36 3.91 16.23 -7.10
CA PHE A 36 2.66 16.24 -6.33
C PHE A 36 1.58 17.02 -7.07
N LEU A 37 0.43 16.37 -7.25
CA LEU A 37 -0.75 16.91 -7.90
C LEU A 37 -1.89 17.06 -6.88
N ASP A 38 -2.61 18.16 -6.95
CA ASP A 38 -3.77 18.39 -6.07
C ASP A 38 -5.08 17.83 -6.66
N SER A 39 -5.13 17.69 -7.98
CA SER A 39 -6.27 17.14 -8.71
C SER A 39 -5.82 16.63 -10.07
N GLY A 40 -6.64 15.77 -10.65
CA GLY A 40 -6.39 15.25 -12.01
C GLY A 40 -6.77 13.79 -12.16
N VAL A 41 -6.40 13.24 -13.28
CA VAL A 41 -6.62 11.85 -13.64
C VAL A 41 -5.27 11.17 -13.91
N PHE A 42 -5.21 9.90 -13.63
CA PHE A 42 -4.07 9.05 -13.94
C PHE A 42 -4.55 7.69 -14.45
N HIS A 43 -3.77 7.03 -15.25
CA HIS A 43 -4.09 5.71 -15.76
C HIS A 43 -2.84 4.86 -15.92
N HIS A 44 -3.05 3.56 -15.97
CA HIS A 44 -2.02 2.58 -16.27
C HIS A 44 -2.60 1.50 -17.18
N ASN A 45 -1.87 1.11 -18.22
CA ASN A 45 -2.26 0.07 -19.15
C ASN A 45 -1.54 -1.24 -18.80
N GLY A 46 -1.93 -1.84 -17.68
CA GLY A 46 -1.51 -3.19 -17.35
C GLY A 46 -2.37 -4.26 -18.02
N ASN A 47 -1.92 -5.49 -17.99
CA ASN A 47 -2.60 -6.62 -18.63
C ASN A 47 -3.00 -7.70 -17.62
N GLY A 48 -4.14 -8.35 -17.90
CA GLY A 48 -4.58 -9.57 -17.23
C GLY A 48 -5.34 -9.35 -15.93
N ASN A 49 -5.92 -10.44 -15.47
CA ASN A 49 -6.67 -10.50 -14.22
C ASN A 49 -5.74 -10.35 -13.03
N SER A 50 -6.11 -9.54 -12.07
CA SER A 50 -5.33 -9.32 -10.87
C SER A 50 -6.18 -9.42 -9.60
N THR A 51 -5.50 -9.59 -8.47
CA THR A 51 -6.12 -9.56 -7.15
C THR A 51 -5.33 -8.63 -6.25
N VAL A 52 -6.02 -7.71 -5.59
CA VAL A 52 -5.43 -6.92 -4.51
C VAL A 52 -5.17 -7.85 -3.32
N THR A 53 -3.91 -8.06 -2.99
CA THR A 53 -3.47 -8.98 -1.93
C THR A 53 -3.24 -8.29 -0.60
N ALA A 54 -2.84 -7.01 -0.62
CA ALA A 54 -2.66 -6.21 0.58
C ALA A 54 -2.80 -4.73 0.28
N VAL A 55 -3.23 -3.97 1.30
CA VAL A 55 -3.13 -2.52 1.34
C VAL A 55 -2.40 -2.13 2.61
N ARG A 56 -1.34 -1.36 2.47
CA ARG A 56 -0.46 -0.97 3.57
C ARG A 56 -0.29 0.53 3.59
N ASN A 57 -0.21 1.13 4.76
CA ASN A 57 0.15 2.54 4.90
C ASN A 57 1.32 2.71 5.84
N SER A 58 2.05 3.80 5.65
CA SER A 58 3.10 4.21 6.56
C SER A 58 3.25 5.72 6.55
N ALA A 59 3.21 6.32 7.74
CA ALA A 59 3.44 7.74 7.95
C ALA A 59 4.64 7.89 8.89
N THR A 60 5.84 8.13 8.32
CA THR A 60 7.03 8.33 9.14
C THR A 60 7.16 9.78 9.55
N PRO A 61 7.42 10.04 10.83
CA PRO A 61 7.82 11.36 11.28
C PRO A 61 9.04 11.85 10.50
N GLY A 62 8.97 13.06 9.95
CA GLY A 62 10.07 13.69 9.23
C GLY A 62 10.07 13.54 7.71
N GLN A 63 9.32 12.62 7.12
CA GLN A 63 9.23 12.51 5.64
C GLN A 63 8.24 13.48 5.01
N GLY A 64 7.33 14.05 5.78
CA GLY A 64 6.36 15.03 5.30
C GLY A 64 5.21 14.47 4.47
N TYR A 65 5.17 13.17 4.21
CA TYR A 65 4.11 12.48 3.48
C TYR A 65 3.72 11.15 4.17
N GLU A 66 2.54 10.66 3.86
CA GLU A 66 2.09 9.31 4.15
C GLU A 66 2.12 8.50 2.87
N ARG A 67 2.67 7.29 2.91
CA ARG A 67 2.70 6.37 1.78
C ARG A 67 1.63 5.30 1.93
N VAL A 68 0.84 5.12 0.89
CA VAL A 68 -0.10 4.01 0.74
C VAL A 68 0.39 3.11 -0.40
N VAL A 69 0.45 1.82 -0.15
CA VAL A 69 0.89 0.81 -1.12
C VAL A 69 -0.21 -0.22 -1.30
N ILE A 70 -0.62 -0.42 -2.52
CA ILE A 70 -1.56 -1.47 -2.92
C ILE A 70 -0.75 -2.55 -3.65
N ASP A 71 -0.75 -3.76 -3.08
CA ASP A 71 -0.05 -4.91 -3.63
C ASP A 71 -0.98 -5.78 -4.45
N PHE A 72 -0.47 -6.26 -5.60
CA PHE A 72 -1.18 -7.18 -6.49
C PHE A 72 -0.49 -8.54 -6.54
N ASN A 73 -1.25 -9.60 -6.85
CA ASN A 73 -0.73 -10.95 -7.05
C ASN A 73 0.00 -11.13 -8.40
N THR A 74 0.08 -10.08 -9.22
CA THR A 74 0.69 -10.05 -10.54
C THR A 74 2.07 -9.40 -10.52
N ALA A 75 2.89 -9.64 -11.53
CA ALA A 75 4.21 -9.00 -11.65
C ALA A 75 4.12 -7.51 -11.96
N SER A 76 3.06 -7.08 -12.64
CA SER A 76 2.80 -5.68 -12.99
C SER A 76 1.48 -5.21 -12.38
N VAL A 77 1.30 -3.90 -12.29
CA VAL A 77 0.04 -3.27 -11.89
C VAL A 77 -1.01 -3.52 -12.98
N PRO A 78 -2.26 -3.86 -12.63
CA PRO A 78 -3.34 -4.07 -13.61
C PRO A 78 -3.70 -2.78 -14.34
N LYS A 79 -4.55 -2.91 -15.37
CA LYS A 79 -5.17 -1.75 -16.00
C LYS A 79 -5.99 -0.99 -14.97
N LEU A 80 -5.75 0.30 -14.87
CA LEU A 80 -6.48 1.17 -13.94
C LEU A 80 -6.74 2.55 -14.53
N TYR A 81 -7.76 3.19 -13.95
CA TYR A 81 -8.05 4.60 -14.12
C TYR A 81 -8.29 5.22 -12.76
N GLY A 82 -7.65 6.34 -12.48
CA GLY A 82 -7.79 7.02 -11.20
C GLY A 82 -8.14 8.49 -11.35
N ASN A 83 -8.93 8.99 -10.41
CA ASN A 83 -9.34 10.39 -10.30
C ASN A 83 -8.99 10.92 -8.91
N ILE A 84 -8.32 12.07 -8.89
CA ILE A 84 -7.97 12.81 -7.67
C ILE A 84 -8.86 14.03 -7.58
N SER A 85 -9.61 14.12 -6.49
CA SER A 85 -10.45 15.28 -6.17
C SER A 85 -10.09 15.84 -4.80
N ALA A 86 -9.18 16.80 -4.75
CA ALA A 86 -8.79 17.44 -3.50
C ALA A 86 -9.94 18.19 -2.84
N SER A 87 -10.87 18.78 -3.64
CA SER A 87 -12.08 19.44 -3.13
C SER A 87 -12.99 18.46 -2.38
N ASN A 88 -13.13 17.23 -2.89
CA ASN A 88 -13.94 16.18 -2.28
C ASN A 88 -13.15 15.38 -1.24
N LYS A 89 -11.87 15.67 -1.06
CA LYS A 89 -10.95 14.92 -0.19
C LYS A 89 -10.98 13.42 -0.50
N LYS A 90 -10.92 13.08 -1.78
CA LYS A 90 -11.09 11.70 -2.25
C LYS A 90 -10.19 11.39 -3.44
N ILE A 91 -9.68 10.17 -3.45
CA ILE A 91 -9.10 9.53 -4.63
C ILE A 91 -9.98 8.32 -4.93
N SER A 92 -10.43 8.19 -6.16
CA SER A 92 -11.12 6.99 -6.65
C SER A 92 -10.24 6.31 -7.71
N VAL A 93 -10.07 5.01 -7.59
CA VAL A 93 -9.28 4.22 -8.54
C VAL A 93 -10.08 3.01 -8.98
N ASP A 94 -10.36 2.92 -10.25
CA ASP A 94 -10.99 1.76 -10.87
C ASP A 94 -9.91 0.80 -11.37
N PHE A 95 -9.92 -0.43 -10.88
CA PHE A 95 -9.07 -1.53 -11.35
C PHE A 95 -9.92 -2.46 -12.22
N PHE A 96 -9.56 -2.56 -13.48
CA PHE A 96 -10.25 -3.40 -14.45
C PHE A 96 -9.77 -4.85 -14.33
N ASP A 97 -10.66 -5.79 -14.59
CA ASP A 97 -10.40 -7.23 -14.50
C ASP A 97 -9.70 -7.63 -13.19
N SER A 98 -10.19 -7.06 -12.08
CA SER A 98 -9.53 -7.17 -10.79
C SER A 98 -10.51 -7.54 -9.68
N SER A 99 -10.00 -8.21 -8.65
CA SER A 99 -10.75 -8.60 -7.45
C SER A 99 -10.02 -8.19 -6.18
N VAL A 100 -10.71 -8.28 -5.03
CA VAL A 100 -10.12 -8.06 -3.71
C VAL A 100 -9.98 -9.40 -3.01
N GLY A 101 -8.75 -9.78 -2.71
CA GLY A 101 -8.41 -11.00 -1.97
C GLY A 101 -8.05 -10.76 -0.49
N THR A 102 -8.03 -9.51 -0.05
CA THR A 102 -7.69 -9.12 1.32
C THR A 102 -8.92 -8.69 2.11
N SER A 103 -8.85 -8.79 3.43
CA SER A 103 -9.80 -8.15 4.32
C SER A 103 -9.67 -6.62 4.24
N GLN A 104 -10.68 -5.90 4.76
CA GLN A 104 -10.68 -4.43 4.82
C GLN A 104 -9.33 -3.89 5.31
N PRO A 105 -8.74 -2.90 4.63
CA PRO A 105 -7.46 -2.31 5.00
C PRO A 105 -7.50 -1.72 6.41
N GLN A 106 -6.60 -2.17 7.26
CA GLN A 106 -6.42 -1.57 8.58
C GLN A 106 -5.32 -0.52 8.53
N LEU A 107 -5.71 0.74 8.54
CA LEU A 107 -4.79 1.86 8.55
C LEU A 107 -4.17 2.03 9.93
N LYS A 108 -2.84 2.02 9.98
CA LYS A 108 -2.09 2.25 11.22
C LYS A 108 -1.56 3.68 11.23
N ASN A 109 -1.84 4.41 12.32
CA ASN A 109 -1.30 5.76 12.55
C ASN A 109 -1.39 6.69 11.32
N SER A 110 -2.47 6.59 10.56
CA SER A 110 -2.65 7.38 9.35
C SER A 110 -2.78 8.87 9.68
N LYS A 111 -2.01 9.69 8.97
CA LYS A 111 -2.03 11.15 9.08
C LYS A 111 -3.07 11.78 8.15
N PHE A 112 -3.11 11.34 6.91
CA PHE A 112 -3.94 11.93 5.86
C PHE A 112 -5.15 11.08 5.49
N VAL A 113 -5.05 9.76 5.54
CA VAL A 113 -6.11 8.85 5.11
C VAL A 113 -7.10 8.60 6.23
N LYS A 114 -8.40 8.75 5.95
CA LYS A 114 -9.51 8.44 6.86
C LYS A 114 -9.95 6.98 6.72
N SER A 115 -10.22 6.54 5.49
CA SER A 115 -10.60 5.17 5.16
C SER A 115 -10.18 4.82 3.74
N ILE A 116 -10.09 3.51 3.47
CA ILE A 116 -9.94 2.95 2.13
C ILE A 116 -11.03 1.91 1.98
N ASP A 117 -11.91 2.12 1.00
CA ASP A 117 -13.08 1.29 0.78
C ASP A 117 -13.00 0.65 -0.61
N PHE A 118 -13.36 -0.63 -0.72
CA PHE A 118 -13.46 -1.33 -2.00
C PHE A 118 -14.92 -1.61 -2.35
N ILE A 119 -15.27 -1.29 -3.59
CA ILE A 119 -16.60 -1.49 -4.15
C ILE A 119 -16.46 -2.39 -5.37
N SER A 120 -17.13 -3.54 -5.38
CA SER A 120 -17.17 -4.41 -6.55
C SER A 120 -18.08 -3.80 -7.63
N VAL A 121 -17.58 -3.78 -8.86
CA VAL A 121 -18.32 -3.31 -10.04
C VAL A 121 -18.43 -4.46 -11.02
N ASP A 122 -19.64 -4.85 -11.39
CA ASP A 122 -19.94 -5.90 -12.40
C ASP A 122 -19.28 -7.28 -12.15
N GLY A 123 -18.79 -7.54 -10.95
CA GLY A 123 -18.08 -8.79 -10.61
C GLY A 123 -16.74 -9.00 -11.34
N LYS A 124 -16.31 -8.03 -12.16
CA LYS A 124 -15.06 -8.08 -12.93
C LYS A 124 -14.10 -6.95 -12.62
N SER A 125 -14.59 -5.89 -12.03
CA SER A 125 -13.80 -4.70 -11.70
C SER A 125 -14.09 -4.26 -10.29
N ILE A 126 -13.14 -3.53 -9.70
CA ILE A 126 -13.29 -2.95 -8.36
C ILE A 126 -12.93 -1.48 -8.39
N THR A 127 -13.70 -0.68 -7.68
CA THR A 127 -13.36 0.71 -7.37
C THR A 127 -12.78 0.77 -5.96
N MET A 128 -11.62 1.38 -5.82
CA MET A 128 -11.02 1.72 -4.53
C MET A 128 -11.20 3.21 -4.26
N ASP A 129 -11.86 3.53 -3.17
CA ASP A 129 -12.05 4.90 -2.70
C ASP A 129 -11.14 5.17 -1.50
N ILE A 130 -10.23 6.11 -1.64
CA ILE A 130 -9.39 6.61 -0.55
C ILE A 130 -9.99 7.92 -0.06
N ASN A 131 -10.60 7.90 1.10
CA ASN A 131 -11.16 9.08 1.76
C ASN A 131 -10.10 9.75 2.64
N LEU A 132 -9.99 11.07 2.55
CA LEU A 132 -8.97 11.84 3.24
C LEU A 132 -9.55 12.64 4.42
N LYS A 133 -8.72 12.89 5.42
CA LYS A 133 -9.04 13.74 6.56
C LYS A 133 -9.01 15.22 6.18
N THR A 134 -8.06 15.59 5.32
CA THR A 134 -7.83 16.97 4.88
C THR A 134 -7.61 17.01 3.37
N LYS A 135 -7.57 18.20 2.79
CA LYS A 135 -7.03 18.38 1.44
C LYS A 135 -5.56 17.96 1.42
N ALA A 136 -5.16 17.27 0.39
CA ALA A 136 -3.81 16.77 0.24
C ALA A 136 -3.39 16.78 -1.23
N SER A 137 -2.10 16.74 -1.48
CA SER A 137 -1.50 16.53 -2.79
C SER A 137 -0.86 15.15 -2.87
N PHE A 138 -0.73 14.62 -4.08
CA PHE A 138 -0.40 13.23 -4.34
C PHE A 138 0.71 13.08 -5.36
N ASP A 139 1.67 12.21 -5.07
CA ASP A 139 2.57 11.62 -6.06
C ASP A 139 2.21 10.14 -6.24
N ILE A 140 2.05 9.69 -7.49
CA ILE A 140 1.57 8.35 -7.83
C ILE A 140 2.59 7.69 -8.75
N PHE A 141 2.96 6.47 -8.43
CA PHE A 141 3.86 5.69 -9.27
C PHE A 141 3.60 4.19 -9.16
N TYR A 142 4.12 3.46 -10.12
CA TYR A 142 3.93 2.04 -10.30
C TYR A 142 5.26 1.31 -10.12
N LEU A 143 5.20 0.15 -9.47
CA LEU A 143 6.35 -0.74 -9.30
C LEU A 143 5.99 -2.12 -9.83
N GLU A 144 7.00 -2.82 -10.35
CA GLU A 144 6.88 -4.18 -10.85
C GLU A 144 7.63 -5.17 -9.96
N ASN A 145 7.27 -6.46 -10.12
CA ASN A 145 7.93 -7.61 -9.48
C ASN A 145 8.01 -7.54 -7.94
N PRO A 146 6.90 -7.56 -7.20
CA PRO A 146 5.51 -7.69 -7.62
C PRO A 146 4.89 -6.34 -8.04
N GLY A 147 3.75 -6.40 -8.75
CA GLY A 147 2.98 -5.23 -9.13
C GLY A 147 2.47 -4.45 -7.91
N ARG A 148 2.76 -3.14 -7.87
CA ARG A 148 2.34 -2.26 -6.77
C ARG A 148 1.97 -0.88 -7.28
N LEU A 149 0.81 -0.40 -6.83
CA LEU A 149 0.46 1.02 -6.93
C LEU A 149 0.89 1.70 -5.65
N VAL A 150 1.66 2.78 -5.77
CA VAL A 150 2.16 3.56 -4.63
C VAL A 150 1.63 4.99 -4.72
N LEU A 151 1.06 5.46 -3.61
CA LEU A 151 0.59 6.83 -3.46
C LEU A 151 1.31 7.47 -2.27
N ASP A 152 2.03 8.55 -2.54
CA ASP A 152 2.59 9.43 -1.51
C ASP A 152 1.65 10.63 -1.33
N ILE A 153 1.18 10.87 -0.09
CA ILE A 153 0.11 11.81 0.26
C ILE A 153 0.68 12.84 1.24
N ARG A 154 0.59 14.13 0.93
CA ARG A 154 1.07 15.21 1.80
C ARG A 154 0.13 16.41 1.88
#